data_981569722bc669b430c6de2cde3ffc49
#
_entry.id   981569722bc669b430c6de2cde3ffc49
#
_cell.length_a   1.000
_cell.length_b   1.000
_cell.length_c   1.000
_cell.angle_alpha   90.00
_cell.angle_beta   90.00
_cell.angle_gamma   90.00
#
_symmetry.space_group_name_H-M   'P 1'
#
loop_
_entity.id
_entity.type
_entity.pdbx_description
1 polymer ?
#
loop_
_entity_poly.entity_id
_entity_poly.type
_entity_poly.pdbx_seq_one_letter_code
_entity_poly.pdbx_strand_id
1 'polypeptide(L)' 'LEALNATMERLQTTLTESLRQGDVVSRYSAAQYVVLLSGANFEDSIMVMERILSNFRTRYRTIRLKLSYKVRELN' A
#
# COMPACT_ATOMS: atom_id res chain seq x y z
N LEU A 1 16.54 -6.55 7.65
CA LEU A 1 16.11 -7.90 7.98
C LEU A 1 15.40 -8.52 6.80
N GLU A 2 15.74 -9.78 6.49
CA GLU A 2 15.19 -10.47 5.33
C GLU A 2 13.67 -10.65 5.42
N ALA A 3 13.15 -10.95 6.60
CA ALA A 3 11.71 -11.14 6.79
C ALA A 3 10.95 -9.84 6.49
N LEU A 4 11.46 -8.70 6.92
CA LEU A 4 10.86 -7.40 6.64
C LEU A 4 10.93 -7.11 5.14
N ASN A 5 12.09 -7.33 4.52
CA ASN A 5 12.27 -7.08 3.09
C ASN A 5 11.32 -7.94 2.26
N ALA A 6 11.17 -9.23 2.60
CA ALA A 6 10.26 -10.11 1.89
C ALA A 6 8.81 -9.62 2.01
N THR A 7 8.41 -9.18 3.20
CA THR A 7 7.08 -8.62 3.41
C THR A 7 6.88 -7.34 2.62
N MET A 8 7.88 -6.47 2.61
CA MET A 8 7.79 -5.22 1.86
C MET A 8 7.71 -5.46 0.35
N GLU A 9 8.42 -6.44 -0.17
CA GLU A 9 8.32 -6.81 -1.58
C GLU A 9 6.92 -7.32 -1.93
N ARG A 10 6.33 -8.15 -1.07
CA ARG A 10 4.96 -8.64 -1.27
C ARG A 10 3.95 -7.51 -1.21
N LEU A 11 4.15 -6.57 -0.30
CA LEU A 11 3.31 -5.38 -0.22
C LEU A 11 3.44 -4.54 -1.48
N GLN A 12 4.65 -4.34 -1.99
CA GLN A 12 4.88 -3.62 -3.23
C GLN A 12 4.15 -4.27 -4.40
N THR A 13 4.21 -5.59 -4.51
CA THR A 13 3.50 -6.32 -5.55
C THR A 13 1.99 -6.07 -5.45
N THR A 14 1.44 -6.17 -4.25
CA THR A 14 0.01 -5.92 -4.03
C THR A 14 -0.37 -4.49 -4.38
N LEU A 15 0.43 -3.52 -3.96
CA LEU A 15 0.20 -2.12 -4.30
C LEU A 15 0.23 -1.89 -5.80
N THR A 16 1.26 -2.39 -6.46
CA THR A 16 1.43 -2.21 -7.91
C THR A 16 0.28 -2.84 -8.69
N GLU A 17 -0.16 -4.03 -8.30
CA GLU A 17 -1.27 -4.71 -8.96
C GLU A 17 -2.61 -4.02 -8.73
N SER A 18 -2.76 -3.32 -7.61
CA SER A 18 -4.03 -2.71 -7.22
C SER A 18 -4.20 -1.28 -7.72
N LEU A 19 -3.12 -0.62 -8.11
CA LEU A 19 -3.15 0.78 -8.51
C LEU A 19 -3.37 0.91 -10.02
N ARG A 20 -3.88 2.08 -10.41
CA ARG A 20 -4.17 2.39 -11.80
C ARG A 20 -2.98 3.07 -12.45
N GLN A 21 -3.03 3.15 -13.78
CA GLN A 21 -2.09 3.96 -14.53
C GLN A 21 -2.21 5.43 -14.08
N GLY A 22 -1.09 6.06 -13.80
CA GLY A 22 -1.05 7.41 -13.24
C GLY A 22 -0.85 7.44 -11.74
N ASP A 23 -1.11 6.33 -11.05
CA ASP A 23 -0.78 6.21 -9.64
C ASP A 23 0.69 5.84 -9.49
N VAL A 24 1.32 6.28 -8.41
CA VAL A 24 2.74 6.06 -8.18
C VAL A 24 2.96 5.45 -6.80
N VAL A 25 3.83 4.44 -6.76
CA VAL A 25 4.28 3.83 -5.51
C VAL A 25 5.79 4.05 -5.40
N SER A 26 6.22 4.51 -4.24
CA SER A 26 7.64 4.70 -3.98
C SER A 26 7.97 4.19 -2.58
N ARG A 27 9.04 3.43 -2.47
CA ARG A 27 9.51 2.99 -1.16
C ARG A 27 10.22 4.15 -0.47
N TYR A 28 9.67 4.57 0.66
CA TYR A 28 10.16 5.72 1.38
C TYR A 28 11.24 5.34 2.40
N SER A 29 11.10 4.19 3.02
CA SER A 29 12.06 3.69 4.01
C SER A 29 11.99 2.16 4.06
N ALA A 30 12.76 1.56 4.95
CA ALA A 30 12.77 0.10 5.10
C ALA A 30 11.38 -0.48 5.40
N ALA A 31 10.50 0.31 6.01
CA ALA A 31 9.18 -0.16 6.44
C ALA A 31 8.03 0.72 5.95
N GLN A 32 8.27 1.59 4.96
CA GLN A 32 7.25 2.55 4.51
C GLN A 32 7.22 2.68 3.00
N TYR A 33 6.00 2.82 2.49
CA TYR A 33 5.74 3.23 1.11
C TYR A 33 4.99 4.54 1.09
N VAL A 34 5.22 5.33 0.06
CA VAL A 34 4.39 6.47 -0.30
C VAL A 34 3.63 6.10 -1.56
N VAL A 35 2.33 6.33 -1.54
CA VAL A 35 1.46 6.05 -2.68
C VAL A 35 0.78 7.36 -3.07
N LEU A 36 0.94 7.74 -4.33
CA LEU A 36 0.29 8.91 -4.90
C LEU A 36 -0.88 8.45 -5.77
N LEU A 37 -2.08 8.77 -5.34
CA LEU A 37 -3.30 8.41 -6.06
C LEU A 37 -3.77 9.58 -6.90
N SER A 38 -3.83 9.37 -8.19
CA SER A 38 -4.24 10.41 -9.14
C SER A 38 -5.76 10.48 -9.24
N GLY A 39 -6.30 11.68 -9.10
CA GLY A 39 -7.74 11.92 -9.29
C GLY A 39 -8.65 11.38 -8.19
N ALA A 40 -8.09 10.93 -7.07
CA ALA A 40 -8.86 10.41 -5.95
C ALA A 40 -9.03 11.49 -4.89
N ASN A 41 -10.24 11.65 -4.36
CA ASN A 41 -10.46 12.50 -3.20
C ASN A 41 -10.08 11.72 -1.93
N PHE A 42 -10.23 12.37 -0.77
CA PHE A 42 -9.86 11.78 0.50
C PHE A 42 -10.59 10.46 0.77
N GLU A 43 -11.91 10.46 0.56
CA GLU A 43 -12.74 9.28 0.83
C GLU A 43 -12.41 8.13 -0.11
N ASP A 44 -12.22 8.43 -1.40
CA ASP A 44 -11.83 7.43 -2.39
C ASP A 44 -10.47 6.84 -2.04
N SER A 45 -9.54 7.66 -1.58
CA SER A 45 -8.21 7.21 -1.18
C SER A 45 -8.28 6.22 -0.02
N ILE A 46 -9.14 6.50 0.98
CA ILE A 46 -9.35 5.58 2.09
C ILE A 46 -9.91 4.25 1.59
N MET A 47 -10.90 4.29 0.71
CA MET A 47 -11.49 3.07 0.13
C MET A 47 -10.45 2.24 -0.62
N VAL A 48 -9.61 2.90 -1.40
CA VAL A 48 -8.54 2.23 -2.14
C VAL A 48 -7.57 1.56 -1.17
N MET A 49 -7.13 2.27 -0.14
CA MET A 49 -6.18 1.73 0.83
C MET A 49 -6.78 0.57 1.62
N GLU A 50 -8.03 0.67 2.05
CA GLU A 50 -8.70 -0.42 2.76
C GLU A 50 -8.80 -1.66 1.89
N ARG A 51 -9.12 -1.50 0.61
CA ARG A 51 -9.17 -2.62 -0.34
C ARG A 51 -7.80 -3.26 -0.51
N ILE A 52 -6.76 -2.45 -0.66
CA ILE A 52 -5.39 -2.95 -0.82
C ILE A 52 -4.95 -3.75 0.40
N LEU A 53 -5.20 -3.23 1.60
CA LEU A 53 -4.82 -3.92 2.83
C LEU A 53 -5.62 -5.22 3.01
N SER A 54 -6.89 -5.20 2.66
CA SER A 54 -7.72 -6.40 2.71
C SER A 54 -7.19 -7.47 1.75
N ASN A 55 -6.86 -7.09 0.52
CA ASN A 55 -6.27 -8.00 -0.46
C ASN A 55 -4.94 -8.57 0.02
N PHE A 56 -4.12 -7.73 0.61
CA PHE A 56 -2.83 -8.15 1.14
C PHE A 56 -3.00 -9.18 2.26
N ARG A 57 -3.89 -8.93 3.21
CA ARG A 57 -4.15 -9.85 4.32
C ARG A 57 -4.71 -11.18 3.84
N THR A 58 -5.58 -11.14 2.83
CA THR A 58 -6.15 -12.34 2.24
C THR A 58 -5.10 -13.17 1.51
N ARG A 59 -4.24 -12.48 0.73
CA ARG A 59 -3.21 -13.15 -0.07
C ARG A 59 -2.08 -13.73 0.78
N TYR A 60 -1.73 -13.03 1.87
CA TYR A 60 -0.58 -13.39 2.71
C TYR A 60 -1.02 -13.57 4.16
N ARG A 61 -1.86 -14.58 4.40
CA ARG A 61 -2.48 -14.82 5.71
C ARG A 61 -1.49 -15.14 6.83
N THR A 62 -0.32 -15.64 6.48
CA THR A 62 0.70 -16.01 7.48
C THR A 62 1.54 -14.85 7.95
N ILE A 63 1.44 -13.70 7.27
CA ILE A 63 2.19 -12.51 7.65
C ILE A 63 1.49 -11.85 8.82
N ARG A 64 2.25 -11.67 9.91
CA ARG A 64 1.71 -11.10 11.16
C ARG A 64 2.11 -9.65 11.39
N LEU A 65 2.59 -8.97 10.37
CA LEU A 65 2.91 -7.55 10.49
C LEU A 65 1.64 -6.71 10.46
N LYS A 66 1.59 -5.75 11.37
CA LYS A 66 0.49 -4.82 11.44
C LYS A 66 0.77 -3.67 10.47
N LEU A 67 -0.15 -3.48 9.52
CA LEU A 67 -0.05 -2.41 8.55
C LEU A 67 -0.95 -1.26 8.94
N SER A 68 -0.44 -0.05 8.82
CA SER A 68 -1.22 1.16 9.02
C SER A 68 -0.93 2.15 7.90
N TYR A 69 -1.81 3.13 7.72
CA TYR A 69 -1.63 4.14 6.70
C TYR A 69 -2.21 5.47 7.15
N LYS A 70 -1.75 6.53 6.51
CA LYS A 70 -2.30 7.87 6.65
C LYS A 70 -2.59 8.42 5.27
N VAL A 71 -3.67 9.16 5.16
CA VAL A 71 -4.07 9.79 3.90
C VAL A 71 -3.95 11.30 4.03
N ARG A 72 -3.36 11.94 3.04
CA ARG A 72 -3.27 13.39 2.93
C ARG A 72 -3.68 13.82 1.54
N GLU A 73 -4.43 14.89 1.46
CA GLU A 73 -4.69 15.54 0.18
C GLU A 73 -3.51 16.44 -0.17
N LEU A 74 -3.12 16.39 -1.43
CA LEU A 74 -2.10 17.28 -1.97
C LEU A 74 -2.81 18.40 -2.70
N ASN A 75 -2.63 19.60 -2.20
CA ASN A 75 -3.21 20.78 -2.81
C ASN A 75 -2.18 21.54 -3.63
#